data_9079c6a3337ef5e201085db16f11848e
#
_entry.id   9079c6a3337ef5e201085db16f11848e
#
_cell.length_a   1.000
_cell.length_b   1.000
_cell.length_c   1.000
_cell.angle_alpha   90.00
_cell.angle_beta   90.00
_cell.angle_gamma   90.00
#
_symmetry.space_group_name_H-M   'P 1'
#
loop_
_entity.id
_entity.type
_entity.pdbx_description
1 polymer ?
#
loop_
_entity_poly.entity_id
_entity_poly.type
_entity_poly.pdbx_seq_one_letter_code
_entity_poly.pdbx_strand_id
1 'polypeptide(L)'
;MIRKILRTILLCLLFGASIFGAYFMYLFAPQFKAVKSIQAIAPNVYTMTYQGDYGFDNFLASGGASTDSAMAVYIGQFLTHGIIPMAPAEESPADPFACSTLVLPYDSGYLMGRNFDYDHHGQTMITRTFPKNGYASIATNSILFLGYGDTWQPADNPVLRMPAIAAIYVPLDGMNECGLCVADLIEVDGTPVHQSTGKTPITTVAAIRLMLDHAANVDEALALLQSYDIHSSMDVAHHFALCDATGKAVVVEFINQQMLVTPSVACTNHRLASVPAAVDTQAILPAIANAQNRYQTLIDIHNQTTISLESALQQVSFPGWTRWSIIFNPQQKT
;
A
#
# COMPACT_ATOMS: atom_id res chain seq x y z
N MET A 1 -20.31 0.13 60.85
CA MET A 1 -18.94 -0.17 60.41
C MET A 1 -18.93 -0.80 59.03
N ILE A 2 -19.59 -1.92 58.78
CA ILE A 2 -19.63 -2.63 57.49
C ILE A 2 -20.04 -1.77 56.29
N ARG A 3 -21.13 -0.98 56.42
CA ARG A 3 -21.58 -0.07 55.33
C ARG A 3 -20.54 0.99 54.93
N LYS A 4 -19.75 1.53 55.87
CA LYS A 4 -18.66 2.48 55.55
C LYS A 4 -17.51 1.77 54.78
N ILE A 5 -17.14 0.58 55.22
CA ILE A 5 -16.11 -0.27 54.55
C ILE A 5 -16.54 -0.59 53.11
N LEU A 6 -17.77 -1.06 52.91
CA LEU A 6 -18.31 -1.39 51.60
C LEU A 6 -18.34 -0.17 50.68
N ARG A 7 -18.72 1.03 51.22
CA ARG A 7 -18.70 2.28 50.45
C ARG A 7 -17.29 2.69 50.04
N THR A 8 -16.31 2.54 50.94
CA THR A 8 -14.90 2.83 50.63
C THR A 8 -14.37 1.88 49.55
N ILE A 9 -14.64 0.60 49.67
CA ILE A 9 -14.27 -0.40 48.66
C ILE A 9 -14.87 -0.04 47.28
N LEU A 10 -16.17 0.27 47.25
CA LEU A 10 -16.84 0.66 45.99
C LEU A 10 -16.21 1.91 45.38
N LEU A 11 -15.90 2.93 46.20
CA LEU A 11 -15.24 4.15 45.72
C LEU A 11 -13.82 3.86 45.17
N CYS A 12 -13.06 3.00 45.82
CA CYS A 12 -11.74 2.58 45.31
C CYS A 12 -11.85 1.80 43.99
N LEU A 13 -12.85 0.92 43.84
CA LEU A 13 -13.11 0.20 42.59
C LEU A 13 -13.52 1.14 41.46
N LEU A 14 -14.42 2.10 41.74
CA LEU A 14 -14.83 3.11 40.75
C LEU A 14 -13.68 4.02 40.35
N PHE A 15 -12.84 4.43 41.31
CA PHE A 15 -11.63 5.20 41.00
C PHE A 15 -10.63 4.42 40.20
N GLY A 16 -10.37 3.15 40.55
CA GLY A 16 -9.52 2.24 39.77
C GLY A 16 -10.03 2.03 38.35
N ALA A 17 -11.35 1.81 38.20
CA ALA A 17 -11.99 1.67 36.88
C ALA A 17 -11.89 2.96 36.05
N SER A 18 -11.99 4.15 36.69
CA SER A 18 -11.85 5.43 36.01
C SER A 18 -10.42 5.66 35.51
N ILE A 19 -9.41 5.33 36.33
CA ILE A 19 -8.00 5.40 35.91
C ILE A 19 -7.72 4.43 34.78
N PHE A 20 -8.18 3.19 34.88
CA PHE A 20 -8.04 2.20 33.82
C PHE A 20 -8.71 2.66 32.52
N GLY A 21 -9.93 3.17 32.61
CA GLY A 21 -10.65 3.72 31.46
C GLY A 21 -9.91 4.91 30.81
N ALA A 22 -9.38 5.83 31.61
CA ALA A 22 -8.60 6.97 31.12
C ALA A 22 -7.29 6.49 30.46
N TYR A 23 -6.59 5.54 31.05
CA TYR A 23 -5.38 4.96 30.48
C TYR A 23 -5.68 4.20 29.18
N PHE A 24 -6.75 3.42 29.14
CA PHE A 24 -7.20 2.74 27.92
C PHE A 24 -7.52 3.74 26.80
N MET A 25 -8.28 4.78 27.11
CA MET A 25 -8.59 5.84 26.13
C MET A 25 -7.34 6.58 25.64
N TYR A 26 -6.37 6.80 26.51
CA TYR A 26 -5.08 7.39 26.12
C TYR A 26 -4.31 6.47 25.20
N LEU A 27 -4.22 5.18 25.52
CA LEU A 27 -3.49 4.17 24.75
C LEU A 27 -4.05 4.00 23.34
N PHE A 28 -5.37 3.95 23.19
CA PHE A 28 -6.05 3.76 21.91
C PHE A 28 -6.47 5.07 21.23
N ALA A 29 -6.07 6.25 21.74
CA ALA A 29 -6.50 7.53 21.20
C ALA A 29 -6.16 7.72 19.70
N PRO A 30 -4.96 7.35 19.18
CA PRO A 30 -4.65 7.47 17.77
C PRO A 30 -5.57 6.61 16.90
N GLN A 31 -5.79 5.35 17.32
CA GLN A 31 -6.65 4.40 16.60
C GLN A 31 -8.11 4.89 16.59
N PHE A 32 -8.64 5.36 17.73
CA PHE A 32 -9.98 5.93 17.78
C PHE A 32 -10.14 7.18 16.90
N LYS A 33 -9.12 8.05 16.84
CA LYS A 33 -9.13 9.20 15.94
C LYS A 33 -9.15 8.76 14.48
N ALA A 34 -8.32 7.78 14.13
CA ALA A 34 -8.25 7.25 12.77
C ALA A 34 -9.60 6.66 12.32
N VAL A 35 -10.19 5.75 13.10
CA VAL A 35 -11.45 5.12 12.71
C VAL A 35 -12.65 6.08 12.72
N LYS A 36 -12.62 7.14 13.52
CA LYS A 36 -13.61 8.21 13.48
C LYS A 36 -13.48 9.12 12.26
N SER A 37 -12.29 9.19 11.66
CA SER A 37 -12.05 9.95 10.43
C SER A 37 -12.51 9.21 9.17
N ILE A 38 -12.89 7.92 9.27
CA ILE A 38 -13.39 7.17 8.12
C ILE A 38 -14.68 7.79 7.64
N GLN A 39 -14.67 8.23 6.38
CA GLN A 39 -15.84 8.82 5.71
C GLN A 39 -15.89 8.43 4.23
N ALA A 40 -17.09 8.25 3.70
CA ALA A 40 -17.30 8.09 2.28
C ALA A 40 -17.11 9.43 1.56
N ILE A 41 -16.40 9.43 0.44
CA ILE A 41 -16.23 10.60 -0.45
C ILE A 41 -16.87 10.40 -1.82
N ALA A 42 -17.10 9.14 -2.20
CA ALA A 42 -17.80 8.72 -3.39
C ALA A 42 -18.39 7.31 -3.15
N PRO A 43 -19.27 6.81 -4.01
CA PRO A 43 -19.71 5.42 -3.95
C PRO A 43 -18.51 4.46 -3.91
N ASN A 44 -18.44 3.60 -2.90
CA ASN A 44 -17.37 2.62 -2.67
C ASN A 44 -15.96 3.21 -2.46
N VAL A 45 -15.85 4.52 -2.19
CA VAL A 45 -14.57 5.19 -1.91
C VAL A 45 -14.62 5.86 -0.55
N TYR A 46 -13.73 5.46 0.33
CA TYR A 46 -13.60 5.97 1.69
C TYR A 46 -12.24 6.64 1.90
N THR A 47 -12.18 7.54 2.85
CA THR A 47 -10.91 8.10 3.32
C THR A 47 -10.73 7.80 4.79
N MET A 48 -9.47 7.68 5.22
CA MET A 48 -9.06 7.58 6.61
C MET A 48 -7.79 8.40 6.84
N THR A 49 -7.71 9.07 7.99
CA THR A 49 -6.50 9.83 8.39
C THR A 49 -5.94 9.23 9.68
N TYR A 50 -4.65 8.90 9.67
CA TYR A 50 -3.92 8.45 10.84
C TYR A 50 -2.80 9.45 11.19
N GLN A 51 -2.75 9.86 12.45
CA GLN A 51 -1.72 10.76 12.96
C GLN A 51 -0.97 10.11 14.12
N GLY A 52 0.35 10.10 14.05
CA GLY A 52 1.21 9.53 15.07
C GLY A 52 1.87 8.22 14.66
N ASP A 53 2.49 7.58 15.63
CA ASP A 53 3.17 6.30 15.42
C ASP A 53 2.14 5.18 15.18
N TYR A 54 2.25 4.53 14.05
CA TYR A 54 1.48 3.31 13.71
C TYR A 54 2.35 2.03 13.73
N GLY A 55 3.54 2.12 14.35
CA GLY A 55 4.36 0.96 14.67
C GLY A 55 5.17 0.41 13.49
N PHE A 56 5.22 1.08 12.34
CA PHE A 56 5.96 0.56 11.19
C PHE A 56 7.47 0.50 11.43
N ASP A 57 8.06 1.52 12.04
CA ASP A 57 9.47 1.50 12.43
C ASP A 57 9.79 0.36 13.41
N ASN A 58 8.88 0.10 14.36
CA ASN A 58 9.00 -1.02 15.28
C ASN A 58 8.86 -2.37 14.57
N PHE A 59 8.01 -2.48 13.56
CA PHE A 59 7.91 -3.66 12.69
C PHE A 59 9.27 -3.96 12.03
N LEU A 60 9.88 -2.97 11.42
CA LEU A 60 11.19 -3.12 10.79
C LEU A 60 12.28 -3.49 11.82
N ALA A 61 12.31 -2.79 12.96
CA ALA A 61 13.27 -3.03 14.03
C ALA A 61 13.11 -4.40 14.71
N SER A 62 11.90 -4.96 14.72
CA SER A 62 11.63 -6.29 15.29
C SER A 62 11.97 -7.46 14.35
N GLY A 63 12.48 -7.15 13.16
CA GLY A 63 12.93 -8.16 12.19
C GLY A 63 12.04 -8.29 10.96
N GLY A 64 11.03 -7.44 10.79
CA GLY A 64 10.14 -7.43 9.63
C GLY A 64 9.30 -8.70 9.50
N ALA A 65 8.93 -9.04 8.26
CA ALA A 65 8.21 -10.28 7.93
C ALA A 65 8.45 -10.66 6.47
N SER A 66 8.59 -11.96 6.20
CA SER A 66 8.73 -12.53 4.86
C SER A 66 7.41 -12.94 4.23
N THR A 67 6.28 -12.82 4.95
CA THR A 67 4.95 -13.17 4.47
C THR A 67 3.92 -12.15 4.92
N ASP A 68 2.84 -12.00 4.15
CA ASP A 68 1.73 -11.10 4.48
C ASP A 68 1.03 -11.54 5.76
N SER A 69 0.92 -12.85 5.98
CA SER A 69 0.32 -13.42 7.20
C SER A 69 1.12 -13.05 8.46
N ALA A 70 2.45 -13.13 8.43
CA ALA A 70 3.30 -12.72 9.55
C ALA A 70 3.20 -11.21 9.81
N MET A 71 3.15 -10.40 8.76
CA MET A 71 2.91 -8.96 8.86
C MET A 71 1.54 -8.66 9.46
N ALA A 72 0.48 -9.38 9.05
CA ALA A 72 -0.87 -9.21 9.62
C ALA A 72 -0.91 -9.53 11.13
N VAL A 73 -0.15 -10.54 11.58
CA VAL A 73 0.00 -10.85 13.01
C VAL A 73 0.61 -9.66 13.75
N TYR A 74 1.70 -9.09 13.22
CA TYR A 74 2.33 -7.91 13.83
C TYR A 74 1.34 -6.74 13.91
N ILE A 75 0.66 -6.41 12.81
CA ILE A 75 -0.33 -5.33 12.76
C ILE A 75 -1.43 -5.54 13.80
N GLY A 76 -1.99 -6.74 13.87
CA GLY A 76 -3.03 -7.07 14.85
C GLY A 76 -2.55 -6.94 16.30
N GLN A 77 -1.33 -7.39 16.60
CA GLN A 77 -0.72 -7.22 17.92
C GLN A 77 -0.48 -5.74 18.24
N PHE A 78 0.01 -4.96 17.29
CA PHE A 78 0.19 -3.52 17.47
C PHE A 78 -1.13 -2.80 17.71
N LEU A 79 -2.14 -3.03 16.87
CA LEU A 79 -3.45 -2.39 16.98
C LEU A 79 -4.19 -2.74 18.27
N THR A 80 -3.95 -3.92 18.82
CA THR A 80 -4.56 -4.39 20.08
C THR A 80 -3.66 -4.20 21.29
N HIS A 81 -2.48 -3.62 21.12
CA HIS A 81 -1.45 -3.52 22.16
C HIS A 81 -1.16 -4.89 22.83
N GLY A 82 -1.19 -5.97 22.03
CA GLY A 82 -0.98 -7.33 22.51
C GLY A 82 -2.11 -7.94 23.35
N ILE A 83 -3.24 -7.24 23.51
CA ILE A 83 -4.37 -7.73 24.33
C ILE A 83 -5.05 -8.92 23.64
N ILE A 84 -5.12 -8.93 22.32
CA ILE A 84 -5.72 -10.00 21.53
C ILE A 84 -4.59 -10.81 20.88
N PRO A 85 -4.44 -12.08 21.22
CA PRO A 85 -3.46 -12.92 20.53
C PRO A 85 -3.88 -13.12 19.08
N MET A 86 -2.92 -12.92 18.16
CA MET A 86 -3.09 -13.12 16.74
C MET A 86 -2.31 -14.35 16.30
N ALA A 87 -2.88 -15.13 15.40
CA ALA A 87 -2.21 -16.26 14.76
C ALA A 87 -2.10 -16.03 13.25
N PRO A 88 -1.05 -16.55 12.60
CA PRO A 88 -0.95 -16.51 11.15
C PRO A 88 -2.18 -17.19 10.51
N ALA A 89 -2.69 -16.56 9.44
CA ALA A 89 -3.70 -17.17 8.57
C ALA A 89 -3.01 -17.94 7.43
N GLU A 90 -3.73 -18.88 6.82
CA GLU A 90 -3.26 -19.47 5.57
C GLU A 90 -3.25 -18.39 4.47
N GLU A 91 -2.18 -18.34 3.71
CA GLU A 91 -2.08 -17.47 2.55
C GLU A 91 -2.83 -18.10 1.38
N SER A 92 -3.72 -17.33 0.77
CA SER A 92 -4.40 -17.73 -0.45
C SER A 92 -3.78 -16.98 -1.62
N PRO A 93 -3.49 -17.65 -2.74
CA PRO A 93 -3.11 -16.96 -3.96
C PRO A 93 -4.17 -15.92 -4.30
N ALA A 94 -3.75 -14.71 -4.63
CA ALA A 94 -4.68 -13.70 -5.12
C ALA A 94 -5.06 -13.99 -6.55
N ASP A 95 -6.30 -13.67 -6.89
CA ASP A 95 -6.70 -13.58 -8.29
C ASP A 95 -5.89 -12.45 -8.97
N PRO A 96 -5.44 -12.65 -10.20
CA PRO A 96 -4.60 -11.70 -10.89
C PRO A 96 -5.33 -10.37 -11.09
N PHE A 97 -4.64 -9.27 -10.83
CA PHE A 97 -5.09 -7.93 -11.15
C PHE A 97 -4.19 -7.31 -12.23
N ALA A 98 -4.70 -6.31 -12.94
CA ALA A 98 -3.95 -5.58 -13.92
C ALA A 98 -3.73 -4.14 -13.45
N CYS A 99 -2.73 -3.50 -14.02
CA CYS A 99 -2.41 -2.12 -13.70
C CYS A 99 -1.75 -1.42 -14.89
N SER A 100 -1.73 -0.10 -14.84
CA SER A 100 -0.91 0.71 -15.74
C SER A 100 -0.48 2.00 -15.04
N THR A 101 0.72 2.50 -15.35
CA THR A 101 1.20 3.80 -14.91
C THR A 101 1.78 4.57 -16.09
N LEU A 102 1.69 5.91 -16.00
CA LEU A 102 2.31 6.81 -16.97
C LEU A 102 2.76 8.09 -16.26
N VAL A 103 3.95 8.56 -16.59
CA VAL A 103 4.48 9.86 -16.20
C VAL A 103 4.47 10.78 -17.42
N LEU A 104 3.82 11.94 -17.31
CA LEU A 104 3.79 12.96 -18.35
C LEU A 104 4.34 14.30 -17.83
N PRO A 105 5.03 15.08 -18.69
CA PRO A 105 5.32 16.48 -18.40
C PRO A 105 4.01 17.26 -18.22
N TYR A 106 3.98 18.16 -17.25
CA TYR A 106 2.84 19.03 -16.99
C TYR A 106 3.30 20.37 -16.40
N ASP A 107 2.96 21.47 -17.05
CA ASP A 107 3.47 22.81 -16.71
C ASP A 107 5.00 22.83 -16.58
N SER A 108 5.50 23.18 -15.38
CA SER A 108 6.93 23.17 -15.05
C SER A 108 7.39 21.89 -14.36
N GLY A 109 6.56 20.84 -14.35
CA GLY A 109 6.82 19.61 -13.63
C GLY A 109 6.30 18.36 -14.34
N TYR A 110 5.84 17.40 -13.56
CA TYR A 110 5.40 16.11 -14.05
C TYR A 110 4.15 15.64 -13.29
N LEU A 111 3.33 14.84 -13.95
CA LEU A 111 2.25 14.09 -13.33
C LEU A 111 2.53 12.61 -13.45
N MET A 112 2.23 11.84 -12.41
CA MET A 112 2.19 10.38 -12.46
C MET A 112 0.74 9.91 -12.33
N GLY A 113 0.28 9.15 -13.32
CA GLY A 113 -1.04 8.52 -13.31
C GLY A 113 -0.97 7.01 -13.15
N ARG A 114 -2.00 6.43 -12.53
CA ARG A 114 -2.11 5.00 -12.34
C ARG A 114 -3.55 4.54 -12.49
N ASN A 115 -3.77 3.38 -13.17
CA ASN A 115 -4.98 2.56 -13.10
C ASN A 115 -4.72 1.32 -12.25
N PHE A 116 -5.67 0.99 -11.39
CA PHE A 116 -5.78 -0.31 -10.76
C PHE A 116 -7.00 -1.04 -11.34
N ASP A 117 -6.72 -2.17 -11.97
CA ASP A 117 -7.73 -2.98 -12.68
C ASP A 117 -7.86 -4.33 -11.98
N TYR A 118 -9.05 -4.63 -11.46
CA TYR A 118 -9.34 -5.87 -10.74
C TYR A 118 -10.78 -6.28 -11.03
N ASP A 119 -11.04 -7.57 -11.28
CA ASP A 119 -12.39 -8.01 -11.64
C ASP A 119 -13.32 -8.11 -10.42
N HIS A 120 -12.77 -8.21 -9.21
CA HIS A 120 -13.56 -8.17 -8.00
C HIS A 120 -13.97 -6.74 -7.62
N HIS A 121 -15.26 -6.59 -7.32
CA HIS A 121 -15.78 -5.34 -6.78
C HIS A 121 -15.45 -5.23 -5.29
N GLY A 122 -14.95 -4.08 -4.86
CA GLY A 122 -14.63 -3.81 -3.47
C GLY A 122 -14.55 -2.31 -3.22
N GLN A 123 -14.38 -1.96 -1.95
CA GLN A 123 -14.22 -0.56 -1.58
C GLN A 123 -12.75 -0.16 -1.66
N THR A 124 -12.55 1.07 -2.12
CA THR A 124 -11.25 1.73 -2.11
C THR A 124 -11.11 2.53 -0.82
N MET A 125 -10.00 2.36 -0.12
CA MET A 125 -9.63 3.19 1.02
C MET A 125 -8.47 4.10 0.63
N ILE A 126 -8.68 5.41 0.74
CA ILE A 126 -7.62 6.41 0.63
C ILE A 126 -7.14 6.72 2.04
N THR A 127 -5.90 6.39 2.34
CA THR A 127 -5.27 6.66 3.63
C THR A 127 -4.40 7.91 3.56
N ARG A 128 -4.52 8.77 4.58
CA ARG A 128 -3.59 9.87 4.82
C ARG A 128 -2.85 9.57 6.09
N THR A 129 -1.53 9.46 6.02
CA THR A 129 -0.69 9.16 7.17
C THR A 129 0.21 10.34 7.52
N PHE A 130 0.37 10.58 8.81
CA PHE A 130 1.26 11.57 9.38
C PHE A 130 2.10 10.87 10.45
N PRO A 131 3.12 10.08 10.05
CA PRO A 131 3.95 9.32 10.99
C PRO A 131 4.74 10.25 11.90
N LYS A 132 5.13 9.75 13.06
CA LYS A 132 5.97 10.51 13.99
C LYS A 132 7.39 10.70 13.46
N ASN A 133 7.92 9.66 12.81
CA ASN A 133 9.27 9.62 12.24
C ASN A 133 9.15 9.21 10.77
N GLY A 134 8.94 10.16 9.89
CA GLY A 134 8.80 9.88 8.46
C GLY A 134 7.95 10.92 7.76
N TYR A 135 7.78 10.76 6.47
CA TYR A 135 7.06 11.69 5.62
C TYR A 135 5.54 11.45 5.68
N ALA A 136 4.78 12.53 5.70
CA ALA A 136 3.35 12.44 5.49
C ALA A 136 3.05 11.93 4.08
N SER A 137 2.00 11.10 3.94
CA SER A 137 1.67 10.52 2.65
C SER A 137 0.16 10.35 2.44
N ILE A 138 -0.22 10.23 1.18
CA ILE A 138 -1.52 9.75 0.73
C ILE A 138 -1.32 8.46 -0.06
N ALA A 139 -2.14 7.45 0.20
CA ALA A 139 -2.03 6.17 -0.47
C ALA A 139 -3.42 5.56 -0.70
N THR A 140 -3.55 4.72 -1.74
CA THR A 140 -4.78 3.98 -2.01
C THR A 140 -4.57 2.48 -1.80
N ASN A 141 -5.63 1.80 -1.38
CA ASN A 141 -5.67 0.37 -1.24
C ASN A 141 -7.08 -0.17 -1.43
N SER A 142 -7.20 -1.47 -1.70
CA SER A 142 -8.47 -2.18 -1.72
C SER A 142 -8.71 -2.85 -0.37
N ILE A 143 -9.87 -2.60 0.22
CA ILE A 143 -10.29 -3.24 1.47
C ILE A 143 -10.40 -4.77 1.32
N LEU A 144 -10.58 -5.29 0.11
CA LEU A 144 -10.63 -6.73 -0.17
C LEU A 144 -9.34 -7.43 0.29
N PHE A 145 -8.17 -6.79 0.14
CA PHE A 145 -6.89 -7.36 0.57
C PHE A 145 -6.71 -7.41 2.09
N LEU A 146 -7.64 -6.81 2.84
CA LEU A 146 -7.72 -6.95 4.29
C LEU A 146 -8.70 -8.06 4.72
N GLY A 147 -9.18 -8.88 3.78
CA GLY A 147 -10.13 -9.95 4.05
C GLY A 147 -11.58 -9.49 4.23
N TYR A 148 -11.91 -8.25 3.86
CA TYR A 148 -13.29 -7.78 3.85
C TYR A 148 -13.98 -8.17 2.54
N GLY A 149 -15.30 -8.42 2.63
CA GLY A 149 -16.11 -8.68 1.45
C GLY A 149 -16.39 -7.42 0.62
N ASP A 150 -16.94 -7.63 -0.56
CA ASP A 150 -17.27 -6.61 -1.55
C ASP A 150 -18.38 -5.62 -1.10
N THR A 151 -19.11 -5.96 -0.05
CA THR A 151 -20.17 -5.12 0.54
C THR A 151 -19.75 -4.40 1.81
N TRP A 152 -18.44 -4.39 2.14
CA TRP A 152 -17.95 -3.77 3.37
C TRP A 152 -18.38 -2.31 3.49
N GLN A 153 -18.85 -1.94 4.67
CA GLN A 153 -19.10 -0.55 5.06
C GLN A 153 -18.59 -0.31 6.49
N PRO A 154 -18.16 0.90 6.81
CA PRO A 154 -17.74 1.22 8.16
C PRO A 154 -18.88 0.99 9.14
N ALA A 155 -18.70 0.11 10.13
CA ALA A 155 -19.68 -0.11 11.18
C ALA A 155 -19.95 1.18 11.98
N ASP A 156 -21.15 1.31 12.57
CA ASP A 156 -21.48 2.47 13.42
C ASP A 156 -20.59 2.54 14.67
N ASN A 157 -20.27 1.37 15.24
CA ASN A 157 -19.37 1.27 16.39
C ASN A 157 -17.91 1.46 15.96
N PRO A 158 -17.20 2.49 16.46
CA PRO A 158 -15.80 2.74 16.13
C PRO A 158 -14.86 1.56 16.43
N VAL A 159 -15.15 0.75 17.46
CA VAL A 159 -14.33 -0.42 17.80
C VAL A 159 -14.33 -1.45 16.66
N LEU A 160 -15.48 -1.66 16.01
CA LEU A 160 -15.62 -2.59 14.88
C LEU A 160 -14.96 -2.07 13.60
N ARG A 161 -14.56 -0.79 13.55
CA ARG A 161 -13.79 -0.20 12.46
C ARG A 161 -12.27 -0.37 12.63
N MET A 162 -11.80 -0.73 13.84
CA MET A 162 -10.36 -0.81 14.15
C MET A 162 -9.55 -1.62 13.15
N PRO A 163 -10.00 -2.80 12.67
CA PRO A 163 -9.23 -3.58 11.72
C PRO A 163 -8.99 -2.86 10.38
N ALA A 164 -9.84 -1.87 10.00
CA ALA A 164 -9.63 -1.10 8.78
C ALA A 164 -8.35 -0.22 8.82
N ILE A 165 -7.78 0.01 10.01
CA ILE A 165 -6.49 0.70 10.17
C ILE A 165 -5.37 -0.06 9.47
N ALA A 166 -5.49 -1.38 9.33
CA ALA A 166 -4.53 -2.21 8.60
C ALA A 166 -4.29 -1.74 7.15
N ALA A 167 -5.24 -1.00 6.55
CA ALA A 167 -5.09 -0.37 5.24
C ALA A 167 -3.83 0.52 5.12
N ILE A 168 -3.34 1.09 6.22
CA ILE A 168 -2.13 1.92 6.23
C ILE A 168 -0.89 1.12 5.79
N TYR A 169 -0.84 -0.17 6.14
CA TYR A 169 0.33 -1.02 5.97
C TYR A 169 0.38 -1.72 4.60
N VAL A 170 -0.72 -1.70 3.86
CA VAL A 170 -0.87 -2.41 2.58
C VAL A 170 -1.26 -1.46 1.42
N PRO A 171 -0.51 -0.35 1.21
CA PRO A 171 -0.77 0.53 0.09
C PRO A 171 -0.47 -0.17 -1.24
N LEU A 172 -1.26 0.13 -2.27
CA LEU A 172 -1.02 -0.32 -3.65
C LEU A 172 -0.41 0.79 -4.51
N ASP A 173 -0.61 2.03 -4.11
CA ASP A 173 0.01 3.22 -4.67
C ASP A 173 -0.01 4.35 -3.65
N GLY A 174 0.78 5.38 -3.88
CA GLY A 174 0.78 6.55 -3.02
C GLY A 174 1.81 7.59 -3.43
N MET A 175 1.71 8.74 -2.76
CA MET A 175 2.66 9.82 -2.86
C MET A 175 2.93 10.39 -1.47
N ASN A 176 4.19 10.71 -1.17
CA ASN A 176 4.55 11.39 0.07
C ASN A 176 4.74 12.91 -0.11
N GLU A 177 4.90 13.60 1.01
CA GLU A 177 5.06 15.07 1.02
C GLU A 177 6.35 15.58 0.36
N CYS A 178 7.31 14.71 0.04
CA CYS A 178 8.49 15.06 -0.76
C CYS A 178 8.23 14.98 -2.26
N GLY A 179 7.10 14.37 -2.67
CA GLY A 179 6.73 14.15 -4.06
C GLY A 179 7.26 12.85 -4.64
N LEU A 180 7.72 11.91 -3.81
CA LEU A 180 7.94 10.54 -4.27
C LEU A 180 6.60 9.85 -4.47
N CYS A 181 6.35 9.37 -5.69
CA CYS A 181 5.22 8.54 -6.08
C CYS A 181 5.66 7.10 -6.26
N VAL A 182 4.86 6.17 -5.75
CA VAL A 182 5.09 4.73 -5.82
C VAL A 182 3.81 4.06 -6.28
N ALA A 183 3.89 3.11 -7.19
CA ALA A 183 2.79 2.22 -7.54
C ALA A 183 3.29 0.78 -7.67
N ASP A 184 2.52 -0.15 -7.14
CA ASP A 184 2.73 -1.59 -7.25
C ASP A 184 1.92 -2.15 -8.42
N LEU A 185 2.55 -3.01 -9.21
CA LEU A 185 1.92 -3.73 -10.32
C LEU A 185 2.34 -5.20 -10.28
N ILE A 186 1.44 -6.10 -10.67
CA ILE A 186 1.82 -7.51 -10.93
C ILE A 186 2.61 -7.60 -12.22
N GLU A 187 3.65 -8.43 -12.21
CA GLU A 187 4.42 -8.84 -13.39
C GLU A 187 3.95 -10.23 -13.82
N VAL A 188 3.16 -10.32 -14.92
CA VAL A 188 2.51 -11.58 -15.33
C VAL A 188 3.48 -12.63 -15.87
N ASP A 189 4.65 -12.21 -16.35
CA ASP A 189 5.73 -13.08 -16.86
C ASP A 189 6.91 -13.19 -15.88
N GLY A 190 6.71 -12.74 -14.64
CA GLY A 190 7.67 -12.83 -13.55
C GLY A 190 7.51 -14.07 -12.68
N THR A 191 8.47 -14.24 -11.78
CA THR A 191 8.42 -15.20 -10.68
C THR A 191 8.44 -14.46 -9.36
N PRO A 192 7.72 -14.94 -8.32
CA PRO A 192 7.77 -14.33 -7.00
C PRO A 192 9.21 -14.18 -6.49
N VAL A 193 9.48 -13.08 -5.83
CA VAL A 193 10.77 -12.85 -5.18
C VAL A 193 10.72 -13.29 -3.72
N HIS A 194 11.76 -13.98 -3.28
CA HIS A 194 11.97 -14.41 -1.89
C HIS A 194 13.46 -14.32 -1.58
N GLN A 195 13.95 -13.09 -1.39
CA GLN A 195 15.37 -12.88 -1.11
C GLN A 195 15.76 -13.44 0.26
N SER A 196 16.99 -13.96 0.34
CA SER A 196 17.55 -14.51 1.58
C SER A 196 19.03 -14.15 1.64
N THR A 197 19.33 -12.87 1.81
CA THR A 197 20.70 -12.35 1.85
C THR A 197 21.16 -12.05 3.27
N GLY A 198 20.29 -12.26 4.26
CA GLY A 198 20.55 -12.00 5.68
C GLY A 198 20.17 -10.59 6.12
N LYS A 199 19.45 -9.84 5.28
CA LYS A 199 18.84 -8.56 5.62
C LYS A 199 17.46 -8.77 6.25
N THR A 200 16.90 -7.71 6.84
CA THR A 200 15.53 -7.75 7.36
C THR A 200 14.55 -8.03 6.22
N PRO A 201 13.74 -9.10 6.31
CA PRO A 201 12.73 -9.41 5.29
C PRO A 201 11.54 -8.47 5.39
N ILE A 202 11.05 -8.03 4.25
CA ILE A 202 9.79 -7.28 4.13
C ILE A 202 9.01 -7.74 2.89
N THR A 203 7.68 -7.67 2.96
CA THR A 203 6.83 -7.98 1.80
C THR A 203 6.79 -6.80 0.82
N THR A 204 6.36 -7.04 -0.42
CA THR A 204 6.25 -5.98 -1.44
C THR A 204 5.30 -4.86 -1.01
N VAL A 205 4.19 -5.16 -0.35
CA VAL A 205 3.29 -4.11 0.19
C VAL A 205 3.93 -3.33 1.33
N ALA A 206 4.73 -3.98 2.20
CA ALA A 206 5.50 -3.29 3.22
C ALA A 206 6.60 -2.40 2.63
N ALA A 207 7.19 -2.81 1.50
CA ALA A 207 8.18 -2.01 0.78
C ALA A 207 7.61 -0.69 0.26
N ILE A 208 6.33 -0.66 -0.17
CA ILE A 208 5.66 0.59 -0.55
C ILE A 208 5.53 1.50 0.66
N ARG A 209 5.10 0.97 1.81
CA ARG A 209 4.99 1.76 3.04
C ARG A 209 6.37 2.30 3.46
N LEU A 210 7.42 1.48 3.39
CA LEU A 210 8.80 1.88 3.67
C LEU A 210 9.23 3.08 2.82
N MET A 211 9.03 3.00 1.50
CA MET A 211 9.40 4.08 0.58
C MET A 211 8.61 5.37 0.84
N LEU A 212 7.30 5.25 1.08
CA LEU A 212 6.45 6.42 1.37
C LEU A 212 6.84 7.10 2.68
N ASP A 213 7.27 6.34 3.69
CA ASP A 213 7.65 6.91 4.99
C ASP A 213 9.07 7.49 5.01
N HIS A 214 10.01 6.92 4.25
CA HIS A 214 11.43 7.15 4.49
C HIS A 214 12.25 7.57 3.26
N ALA A 215 11.68 7.65 2.07
CA ALA A 215 12.37 8.11 0.87
C ALA A 215 11.82 9.44 0.37
N ALA A 216 12.68 10.43 0.14
CA ALA A 216 12.27 11.72 -0.42
C ALA A 216 12.23 11.71 -1.96
N ASN A 217 12.92 10.78 -2.61
CA ASN A 217 13.10 10.70 -4.05
C ASN A 217 13.37 9.27 -4.51
N VAL A 218 13.46 9.05 -5.82
CA VAL A 218 13.71 7.74 -6.41
C VAL A 218 15.04 7.13 -5.93
N ASP A 219 16.12 7.91 -5.83
CA ASP A 219 17.42 7.36 -5.42
C ASP A 219 17.40 6.84 -3.99
N GLU A 220 16.76 7.55 -3.07
CA GLU A 220 16.58 7.11 -1.69
C GLU A 220 15.67 5.87 -1.62
N ALA A 221 14.60 5.82 -2.42
CA ALA A 221 13.72 4.65 -2.50
C ALA A 221 14.49 3.40 -2.95
N LEU A 222 15.33 3.52 -3.98
CA LEU A 222 16.17 2.42 -4.46
C LEU A 222 17.18 1.95 -3.40
N ALA A 223 17.81 2.89 -2.68
CA ALA A 223 18.74 2.58 -1.59
C ALA A 223 18.04 1.86 -0.42
N LEU A 224 16.82 2.27 -0.08
CA LEU A 224 16.01 1.59 0.93
C LEU A 224 15.67 0.16 0.50
N LEU A 225 15.15 -0.05 -0.72
CA LEU A 225 14.83 -1.40 -1.23
C LEU A 225 16.05 -2.32 -1.19
N GLN A 226 17.25 -1.80 -1.50
CA GLN A 226 18.50 -2.58 -1.43
C GLN A 226 18.90 -2.95 0.01
N SER A 227 18.36 -2.31 1.02
CA SER A 227 18.70 -2.53 2.43
C SER A 227 17.89 -3.66 3.08
N TYR A 228 16.90 -4.20 2.39
CA TYR A 228 16.00 -5.25 2.87
C TYR A 228 16.02 -6.47 1.95
N ASP A 229 15.59 -7.61 2.46
CA ASP A 229 15.24 -8.79 1.68
C ASP A 229 13.75 -8.71 1.30
N ILE A 230 13.49 -8.57 0.01
CA ILE A 230 12.12 -8.40 -0.51
C ILE A 230 11.47 -9.77 -0.75
N HIS A 231 10.22 -9.89 -0.31
CA HIS A 231 9.39 -11.07 -0.49
C HIS A 231 8.07 -10.67 -1.15
N SER A 232 7.67 -11.43 -2.16
CA SER A 232 6.42 -11.19 -2.87
C SER A 232 5.22 -11.36 -1.96
N SER A 233 4.38 -10.35 -1.90
CA SER A 233 3.03 -10.46 -1.36
C SER A 233 2.18 -11.36 -2.23
N MET A 234 1.23 -12.11 -1.64
CA MET A 234 0.29 -12.99 -2.36
C MET A 234 0.95 -14.04 -3.26
N ASP A 235 2.26 -14.28 -3.08
CA ASP A 235 3.06 -15.23 -3.86
C ASP A 235 2.99 -14.99 -5.39
N VAL A 236 2.92 -13.73 -5.83
CA VAL A 236 2.98 -13.32 -7.24
C VAL A 236 4.16 -12.39 -7.48
N ALA A 237 4.63 -12.32 -8.72
CA ALA A 237 5.69 -11.39 -9.07
C ALA A 237 5.16 -9.95 -9.08
N HIS A 238 5.94 -9.04 -8.53
CA HIS A 238 5.63 -7.61 -8.47
C HIS A 238 6.76 -6.78 -9.07
N HIS A 239 6.40 -5.63 -9.62
CA HIS A 239 7.33 -4.56 -9.92
C HIS A 239 6.80 -3.21 -9.44
N PHE A 240 7.69 -2.28 -9.12
CA PHE A 240 7.32 -0.95 -8.65
C PHE A 240 7.59 0.08 -9.73
N ALA A 241 6.60 0.90 -10.05
CA ALA A 241 6.79 2.13 -10.80
C ALA A 241 7.02 3.28 -9.82
N LEU A 242 8.16 3.96 -9.95
CA LEU A 242 8.56 5.08 -9.09
C LEU A 242 8.70 6.35 -9.93
N CYS A 243 8.26 7.48 -9.38
CA CYS A 243 8.51 8.80 -9.95
C CYS A 243 8.71 9.81 -8.83
N ASP A 244 9.57 10.81 -9.02
CA ASP A 244 9.76 11.88 -8.06
C ASP A 244 9.53 13.28 -8.66
N ALA A 245 9.63 14.30 -7.81
CA ALA A 245 9.41 15.70 -8.20
C ALA A 245 10.39 16.22 -9.26
N THR A 246 11.51 15.55 -9.51
CA THR A 246 12.44 15.91 -10.58
C THR A 246 12.04 15.34 -11.95
N GLY A 247 11.03 14.47 -11.98
CA GLY A 247 10.61 13.71 -13.15
C GLY A 247 11.43 12.44 -13.40
N LYS A 248 12.32 12.08 -12.48
CA LYS A 248 13.00 10.80 -12.55
C LYS A 248 11.97 9.68 -12.39
N ALA A 249 11.86 8.84 -13.42
CA ALA A 249 10.91 7.74 -13.46
C ALA A 249 11.63 6.42 -13.76
N VAL A 250 11.38 5.40 -12.96
CA VAL A 250 11.98 4.06 -13.09
C VAL A 250 10.97 2.98 -12.76
N VAL A 251 11.20 1.78 -13.30
CA VAL A 251 10.55 0.54 -12.88
C VAL A 251 11.57 -0.35 -12.19
N VAL A 252 11.20 -0.86 -11.02
CA VAL A 252 12.02 -1.77 -10.23
C VAL A 252 11.43 -3.16 -10.35
N GLU A 253 12.21 -4.11 -10.81
CA GLU A 253 11.86 -5.52 -11.02
C GLU A 253 12.78 -6.42 -10.21
N PHE A 254 12.28 -7.59 -9.82
CA PHE A 254 13.06 -8.58 -9.07
C PHE A 254 13.19 -9.86 -9.89
N ILE A 255 14.31 -10.03 -10.57
CA ILE A 255 14.55 -11.15 -11.47
C ILE A 255 15.70 -12.01 -10.94
N ASN A 256 15.49 -13.31 -10.83
CA ASN A 256 16.48 -14.23 -10.24
C ASN A 256 16.95 -13.76 -8.84
N GLN A 257 16.01 -13.27 -8.03
CA GLN A 257 16.26 -12.74 -6.68
C GLN A 257 17.12 -11.46 -6.65
N GLN A 258 17.34 -10.81 -7.78
CA GLN A 258 18.11 -9.58 -7.88
C GLN A 258 17.19 -8.40 -8.26
N MET A 259 17.43 -7.26 -7.63
CA MET A 259 16.76 -6.02 -7.97
C MET A 259 17.36 -5.44 -9.25
N LEU A 260 16.53 -5.23 -10.24
CA LEU A 260 16.87 -4.55 -11.51
C LEU A 260 16.08 -3.25 -11.61
N VAL A 261 16.71 -2.22 -12.16
CA VAL A 261 16.10 -0.89 -12.31
C VAL A 261 16.15 -0.50 -13.78
N THR A 262 14.98 -0.30 -14.36
CA THR A 262 14.82 0.13 -15.75
C THR A 262 14.27 1.55 -15.80
N PRO A 263 14.98 2.55 -16.38
CA PRO A 263 14.39 3.86 -16.63
C PRO A 263 13.17 3.73 -17.55
N SER A 264 12.00 4.13 -17.06
CA SER A 264 10.76 4.10 -17.85
C SER A 264 9.75 5.08 -17.30
N VAL A 265 9.06 5.78 -18.19
CA VAL A 265 7.94 6.67 -17.89
C VAL A 265 6.60 5.95 -17.83
N ALA A 266 6.55 4.70 -18.26
CA ALA A 266 5.34 3.87 -18.25
C ALA A 266 5.64 2.50 -17.68
N CYS A 267 4.63 1.88 -17.07
CA CYS A 267 4.67 0.51 -16.62
C CYS A 267 3.28 -0.13 -16.80
N THR A 268 3.27 -1.39 -17.18
CA THR A 268 2.08 -2.25 -17.20
C THR A 268 2.46 -3.61 -16.60
N ASN A 269 1.75 -4.67 -16.92
CA ASN A 269 1.93 -5.95 -16.23
C ASN A 269 2.94 -6.93 -16.90
N HIS A 270 3.83 -6.44 -17.74
CA HIS A 270 4.88 -7.27 -18.37
C HIS A 270 6.26 -6.79 -17.95
N ARG A 271 7.22 -7.67 -17.98
CA ARG A 271 8.62 -7.40 -17.70
C ARG A 271 9.22 -6.38 -18.66
N LEU A 272 9.93 -5.39 -18.12
CA LEU A 272 10.67 -4.39 -18.90
C LEU A 272 12.15 -4.73 -19.03
N ALA A 273 12.74 -5.37 -18.04
CA ALA A 273 14.16 -5.74 -18.09
C ALA A 273 14.41 -6.80 -19.17
N SER A 274 15.46 -6.59 -19.97
CA SER A 274 15.87 -7.48 -21.06
C SER A 274 16.56 -8.75 -20.55
N VAL A 275 15.89 -9.53 -19.72
CA VAL A 275 16.36 -10.81 -19.18
C VAL A 275 15.38 -11.90 -19.60
N PRO A 276 15.84 -13.09 -20.08
CA PRO A 276 14.94 -14.18 -20.46
C PRO A 276 13.96 -14.53 -19.32
N ALA A 277 12.71 -14.77 -19.67
CA ALA A 277 11.72 -15.24 -18.72
C ALA A 277 12.10 -16.62 -18.18
N ALA A 278 11.97 -16.81 -16.86
CA ALA A 278 12.23 -18.08 -16.20
C ALA A 278 11.02 -19.02 -16.17
N VAL A 279 9.85 -18.56 -16.64
CA VAL A 279 8.59 -19.28 -16.62
C VAL A 279 8.15 -19.71 -18.02
N ASP A 280 7.39 -20.79 -18.09
CA ASP A 280 6.72 -21.17 -19.33
C ASP A 280 5.60 -20.14 -19.61
N THR A 281 5.86 -19.29 -20.60
CA THR A 281 4.97 -18.18 -20.96
C THR A 281 3.83 -18.57 -21.91
N GLN A 282 3.79 -19.82 -22.42
CA GLN A 282 2.82 -20.23 -23.45
C GLN A 282 1.36 -19.99 -23.01
N ALA A 283 1.02 -20.34 -21.78
CA ALA A 283 -0.34 -20.19 -21.24
C ALA A 283 -0.74 -18.72 -21.00
N ILE A 284 0.23 -17.83 -20.79
CA ILE A 284 0.02 -16.41 -20.44
C ILE A 284 0.36 -15.44 -21.57
N LEU A 285 0.72 -15.95 -22.77
CA LEU A 285 1.03 -15.10 -23.94
C LEU A 285 -0.05 -14.03 -24.23
N PRO A 286 -1.36 -14.31 -24.15
CA PRO A 286 -2.37 -13.28 -24.36
C PRO A 286 -2.31 -12.16 -23.34
N ALA A 287 -2.04 -12.46 -22.06
CA ALA A 287 -1.91 -11.46 -20.99
C ALA A 287 -0.64 -10.60 -21.19
N ILE A 288 0.49 -11.23 -21.54
CA ILE A 288 1.72 -10.52 -21.87
C ILE A 288 1.50 -9.60 -23.08
N ALA A 289 0.91 -10.09 -24.17
CA ALA A 289 0.64 -9.30 -25.36
C ALA A 289 -0.29 -8.10 -25.06
N ASN A 290 -1.30 -8.29 -24.24
CA ASN A 290 -2.17 -7.20 -23.79
C ASN A 290 -1.39 -6.17 -23.00
N ALA A 291 -0.57 -6.58 -22.04
CA ALA A 291 0.26 -5.69 -21.23
C ALA A 291 1.26 -4.91 -22.12
N GLN A 292 1.92 -5.57 -23.05
CA GLN A 292 2.85 -4.92 -23.99
C GLN A 292 2.14 -3.93 -24.90
N ASN A 293 0.95 -4.23 -25.41
CA ASN A 293 0.18 -3.32 -26.24
C ASN A 293 -0.26 -2.06 -25.44
N ARG A 294 -0.68 -2.21 -24.20
CA ARG A 294 -1.01 -1.08 -23.32
C ARG A 294 0.23 -0.23 -23.02
N TYR A 295 1.36 -0.88 -22.74
CA TYR A 295 2.63 -0.20 -22.56
C TYR A 295 3.03 0.63 -23.78
N GLN A 296 2.98 0.05 -24.98
CA GLN A 296 3.30 0.76 -26.22
C GLN A 296 2.37 1.95 -26.45
N THR A 297 1.06 1.79 -26.19
CA THR A 297 0.09 2.88 -26.24
C THR A 297 0.50 4.04 -25.34
N LEU A 298 0.92 3.76 -24.09
CA LEU A 298 1.35 4.78 -23.14
C LEU A 298 2.65 5.46 -23.57
N ILE A 299 3.61 4.72 -24.14
CA ILE A 299 4.86 5.28 -24.67
C ILE A 299 4.57 6.18 -25.89
N ASP A 300 3.68 5.78 -26.78
CA ASP A 300 3.29 6.57 -27.96
C ASP A 300 2.61 7.89 -27.52
N ILE A 301 1.74 7.82 -26.49
CA ILE A 301 1.12 9.00 -25.88
C ILE A 301 2.17 9.93 -25.27
N HIS A 302 3.12 9.38 -24.50
CA HIS A 302 4.18 10.16 -23.88
C HIS A 302 4.98 10.93 -24.96
N ASN A 303 5.32 10.27 -26.06
CA ASN A 303 6.10 10.86 -27.15
C ASN A 303 5.33 11.92 -27.94
N GLN A 304 4.00 11.83 -28.00
CA GLN A 304 3.16 12.75 -28.79
C GLN A 304 2.68 13.95 -27.98
N THR A 305 2.62 13.88 -26.66
CA THR A 305 2.22 14.96 -25.72
C THR A 305 0.92 15.69 -26.05
N THR A 306 -0.03 15.03 -26.72
CA THR A 306 -1.23 15.65 -27.29
C THR A 306 -2.48 15.51 -26.43
N ILE A 307 -2.47 14.61 -25.44
CA ILE A 307 -3.64 14.32 -24.61
C ILE A 307 -3.31 14.44 -23.12
N SER A 308 -4.34 14.68 -22.32
CA SER A 308 -4.20 14.72 -20.86
C SER A 308 -3.86 13.33 -20.29
N LEU A 309 -3.22 13.28 -19.13
CA LEU A 309 -2.90 12.04 -18.43
C LEU A 309 -4.18 11.23 -18.11
N GLU A 310 -5.28 11.91 -17.77
CA GLU A 310 -6.58 11.28 -17.55
C GLU A 310 -7.07 10.54 -18.81
N SER A 311 -7.00 11.21 -19.98
CA SER A 311 -7.37 10.59 -21.25
C SER A 311 -6.44 9.43 -21.63
N ALA A 312 -5.16 9.52 -21.29
CA ALA A 312 -4.20 8.44 -21.48
C ALA A 312 -4.56 7.19 -20.63
N LEU A 313 -4.83 7.40 -19.36
CA LEU A 313 -5.25 6.32 -18.46
C LEU A 313 -6.55 5.67 -18.92
N GLN A 314 -7.49 6.46 -19.43
CA GLN A 314 -8.76 5.94 -19.97
C GLN A 314 -8.55 5.02 -21.16
N GLN A 315 -7.58 5.31 -22.07
CA GLN A 315 -7.32 4.48 -23.25
C GLN A 315 -6.78 3.08 -22.90
N VAL A 316 -6.12 2.92 -21.76
CA VAL A 316 -5.55 1.66 -21.30
C VAL A 316 -6.31 1.04 -20.13
N SER A 317 -7.44 1.62 -19.75
CA SER A 317 -8.33 1.09 -18.70
C SER A 317 -9.06 -0.18 -19.18
N PHE A 318 -9.46 -1.01 -18.23
CA PHE A 318 -10.34 -2.15 -18.49
C PHE A 318 -11.77 -1.81 -18.10
N PRO A 319 -12.69 -1.64 -19.08
CA PRO A 319 -14.10 -1.38 -18.76
C PRO A 319 -14.67 -2.44 -17.81
N GLY A 320 -15.24 -1.99 -16.69
CA GLY A 320 -15.77 -2.88 -15.66
C GLY A 320 -14.76 -3.46 -14.67
N TRP A 321 -13.45 -3.34 -14.92
CA TRP A 321 -12.37 -3.83 -14.03
C TRP A 321 -11.57 -2.70 -13.38
N THR A 322 -11.40 -1.55 -14.04
CA THR A 322 -10.72 -0.40 -13.44
C THR A 322 -11.48 0.06 -12.20
N ARG A 323 -10.88 -0.15 -11.02
CA ARG A 323 -11.46 0.19 -9.71
C ARG A 323 -11.23 1.65 -9.38
N TRP A 324 -10.02 2.14 -9.67
CA TRP A 324 -9.69 3.57 -9.60
C TRP A 324 -8.64 3.95 -10.63
N SER A 325 -8.68 5.22 -11.00
CA SER A 325 -7.58 5.93 -11.64
C SER A 325 -7.17 7.07 -10.72
N ILE A 326 -5.88 7.21 -10.46
CA ILE A 326 -5.36 8.28 -9.63
C ILE A 326 -4.27 9.04 -10.37
N ILE A 327 -4.20 10.35 -10.15
CA ILE A 327 -3.16 11.21 -10.69
C ILE A 327 -2.50 11.93 -9.52
N PHE A 328 -1.19 11.80 -9.43
CA PHE A 328 -0.34 12.50 -8.48
C PHE A 328 0.39 13.65 -9.16
N ASN A 329 0.49 14.78 -8.46
CA ASN A 329 1.33 15.91 -8.86
C ASN A 329 2.49 16.04 -7.87
N PRO A 330 3.67 15.47 -8.17
CA PRO A 330 4.82 15.47 -7.28
C PRO A 330 5.32 16.87 -6.86
N GLN A 331 5.21 17.87 -7.73
CA GLN A 331 5.66 19.24 -7.43
C GLN A 331 4.65 19.97 -6.54
N GLN A 332 3.35 19.83 -6.83
CA GLN A 332 2.30 20.48 -6.04
C GLN A 332 1.88 19.67 -4.81
N LYS A 333 2.32 18.39 -4.75
CA LYS A 333 2.00 17.46 -3.66
C LYS A 333 0.50 17.23 -3.48
N THR A 334 -0.18 17.08 -4.63
CA THR A 334 -1.64 16.89 -4.75
C THR A 334 -1.97 15.71 -5.65
#